data_d8f623c0b9bbb7e9b2f3b16fd2173c62
#
_entry.id   d8f623c0b9bbb7e9b2f3b16fd2173c62
#
_cell.length_a   1.000
_cell.length_b   1.000
_cell.length_c   1.000
_cell.angle_alpha   90.00
_cell.angle_beta   90.00
_cell.angle_gamma   90.00
#
_symmetry.space_group_name_H-M   'P 1'
#
loop_
_entity.id
_entity.type
_entity.pdbx_description
1 polymer ?
#
loop_
_entity_poly.entity_id
_entity_poly.type
_entity_poly.pdbx_seq_one_letter_code
_entity_poly.pdbx_strand_id
1 'polypeptide(L)'
;LAAGFIFSKCNEAQSAGKTLTVKIDNYILNTSVVEYDLIEMLGILIDNAIEATPEHSEAFIELSNRGEQSVFTIMNPSPVISDTSIKKIFSDGFSTKKRNDGRPHGIGLSRLSGMVRTYKGSIDASNRDIDGTNYICFRLIV
;
A
#
# COMPACT_ATOMS: atom_id res chain seq x y z
N LEU A 1 -2.44 3.25 17.79
CA LEU A 1 -1.32 2.44 17.26
C LEU A 1 -1.15 2.56 15.75
N ALA A 2 -2.24 2.54 14.97
CA ALA A 2 -2.14 2.68 13.50
C ALA A 2 -1.52 4.03 13.11
N ALA A 3 -1.92 5.13 13.76
CA ALA A 3 -1.36 6.45 13.51
C ALA A 3 0.15 6.50 13.81
N GLY A 4 0.55 5.94 14.95
CA GLY A 4 1.97 5.85 15.34
C GLY A 4 2.77 5.00 14.37
N PHE A 5 2.20 3.92 13.90
CA PHE A 5 2.81 3.05 12.89
C PHE A 5 3.03 3.80 11.57
N ILE A 6 2.00 4.49 11.06
CA ILE A 6 2.12 5.27 9.83
C ILE A 6 3.17 6.38 9.99
N PHE A 7 3.18 7.05 11.13
CA PHE A 7 4.18 8.09 11.42
C PHE A 7 5.60 7.52 11.41
N SER A 8 5.81 6.33 11.99
CA SER A 8 7.13 5.68 11.96
C SER A 8 7.56 5.35 10.52
N LYS A 9 6.62 4.99 9.66
CA LYS A 9 6.91 4.73 8.23
C LYS A 9 7.27 6.01 7.48
N CYS A 10 6.68 7.14 7.83
CA CYS A 10 7.08 8.44 7.28
C CYS A 10 8.53 8.76 7.63
N ASN A 11 8.93 8.52 8.88
CA ASN A 11 10.32 8.70 9.32
C ASN A 11 11.29 7.76 8.59
N GLU A 12 10.89 6.51 8.42
CA GLU A 12 11.67 5.50 7.70
C GLU A 12 11.89 5.92 6.24
N ALA A 13 10.85 6.39 5.56
CA ALA A 13 10.95 6.91 4.20
C ALA A 13 11.90 8.10 4.13
N GLN A 14 11.78 9.05 5.05
CA GLN A 14 12.63 10.23 5.11
C GLN A 14 14.10 9.85 5.29
N SER A 15 14.39 8.86 6.11
CA SER A 15 15.76 8.35 6.30
C SER A 15 16.34 7.74 5.01
N ALA A 16 15.48 7.27 4.10
CA ALA A 16 15.87 6.74 2.80
C ALA A 16 15.88 7.80 1.69
N GLY A 17 15.70 9.08 2.03
CA GLY A 17 15.67 10.18 1.05
C GLY A 17 14.35 10.27 0.27
N LYS A 18 13.28 9.72 0.81
CA LYS A 18 11.96 9.66 0.18
C LYS A 18 10.94 10.37 1.06
N THR A 19 9.85 10.83 0.43
CA THR A 19 8.76 11.49 1.16
C THR A 19 7.52 10.61 1.13
N LEU A 20 6.92 10.37 2.30
CA LEU A 20 5.63 9.72 2.43
C LEU A 20 4.65 10.73 2.98
N THR A 21 3.72 11.19 2.14
CA THR A 21 2.73 12.21 2.48
C THR A 21 1.42 11.54 2.86
N VAL A 22 0.87 11.92 4.01
CA VAL A 22 -0.36 11.32 4.55
C VAL A 22 -1.48 12.34 4.56
N LYS A 23 -2.60 11.98 3.93
CA LYS A 23 -3.83 12.76 3.96
C LYS A 23 -4.89 11.97 4.73
N ILE A 24 -5.40 12.54 5.80
CA ILE A 24 -6.38 11.90 6.67
C ILE A 24 -7.67 12.71 6.63
N ASP A 25 -8.74 12.11 6.07
CA ASP A 25 -10.07 12.73 6.05
C ASP A 25 -10.83 12.45 7.35
N ASN A 26 -10.55 11.30 7.98
CA ASN A 26 -11.16 10.91 9.25
C ASN A 26 -10.12 10.31 10.18
N TYR A 27 -10.00 10.84 11.39
CA TYR A 27 -9.07 10.36 12.41
C TYR A 27 -9.58 9.13 13.16
N ILE A 28 -10.87 8.83 13.07
CA ILE A 28 -11.46 7.65 13.68
C ILE A 28 -11.66 6.61 12.58
N LEU A 29 -11.02 5.46 12.73
CA LEU A 29 -11.14 4.37 11.78
C LEU A 29 -12.39 3.54 12.09
N ASN A 30 -13.22 3.33 11.07
CA ASN A 30 -14.40 2.46 11.13
C ASN A 30 -14.03 1.12 10.50
N THR A 31 -13.48 0.22 11.30
CA THR A 31 -13.11 -1.10 10.80
C THR A 31 -13.30 -2.16 11.87
N SER A 32 -13.70 -3.36 11.44
CA SER A 32 -13.76 -4.53 12.32
C SER A 32 -12.43 -5.30 12.38
N VAL A 33 -11.44 -4.88 11.58
CA VAL A 33 -10.13 -5.54 11.56
C VAL A 33 -9.42 -5.30 12.89
N VAL A 34 -8.93 -6.35 13.52
CA VAL A 34 -8.16 -6.21 14.74
C VAL A 34 -6.87 -5.46 14.44
N GLU A 35 -6.43 -4.64 15.38
CA GLU A 35 -5.35 -3.69 15.16
C GLU A 35 -4.05 -4.34 14.69
N TYR A 36 -3.70 -5.48 15.25
CA TYR A 36 -2.51 -6.22 14.84
C TYR A 36 -2.54 -6.58 13.35
N ASP A 37 -3.68 -7.08 12.87
CA ASP A 37 -3.85 -7.44 11.46
C ASP A 37 -3.88 -6.22 10.55
N LEU A 38 -4.49 -5.13 11.00
CA LEU A 38 -4.51 -3.88 10.25
C LEU A 38 -3.10 -3.34 10.05
N ILE A 39 -2.27 -3.33 11.10
CA ILE A 39 -0.87 -2.92 11.02
C ILE A 39 -0.09 -3.80 10.06
N GLU A 40 -0.33 -5.11 10.06
CA GLU A 40 0.31 -6.02 9.12
C GLU A 40 -0.10 -5.70 7.67
N MET A 41 -1.40 -5.51 7.41
CA MET A 41 -1.89 -5.13 6.08
C MET A 41 -1.27 -3.82 5.58
N LEU A 42 -1.29 -2.79 6.41
CA LEU A 42 -0.72 -1.49 6.08
C LEU A 42 0.79 -1.58 5.89
N GLY A 43 1.47 -2.37 6.70
CA GLY A 43 2.91 -2.59 6.59
C GLY A 43 3.29 -3.14 5.23
N ILE A 44 2.59 -4.14 4.74
CA ILE A 44 2.83 -4.72 3.42
C ILE A 44 2.71 -3.66 2.32
N LEU A 45 1.61 -2.89 2.33
CA LEU A 45 1.36 -1.87 1.30
C LEU A 45 2.34 -0.70 1.39
N ILE A 46 2.60 -0.21 2.58
CA ILE A 46 3.48 0.95 2.79
C ILE A 46 4.92 0.58 2.49
N ASP A 47 5.40 -0.58 2.93
CA ASP A 47 6.76 -1.02 2.66
C ASP A 47 6.99 -1.19 1.15
N ASN A 48 6.02 -1.77 0.43
CA ASN A 48 6.08 -1.88 -1.02
C ASN A 48 6.14 -0.50 -1.68
N ALA A 49 5.35 0.46 -1.21
CA ALA A 49 5.34 1.80 -1.76
C ALA A 49 6.68 2.52 -1.50
N ILE A 50 7.21 2.45 -0.31
CA ILE A 50 8.49 3.07 0.04
C ILE A 50 9.62 2.46 -0.79
N GLU A 51 9.66 1.12 -0.89
CA GLU A 51 10.68 0.41 -1.66
C GLU A 51 10.65 0.82 -3.13
N ALA A 52 9.46 0.96 -3.72
CA ALA A 52 9.29 1.29 -5.13
C ALA A 52 9.49 2.78 -5.45
N THR A 53 9.42 3.66 -4.44
CA THR A 53 9.58 5.11 -4.64
C THR A 53 11.05 5.43 -4.83
N PRO A 54 11.45 6.12 -5.92
CA PRO A 54 12.83 6.58 -6.09
C PRO A 54 13.23 7.60 -5.02
N GLU A 55 14.54 7.72 -4.75
CA GLU A 55 15.04 8.82 -3.92
C GLU A 55 14.59 10.16 -4.47
N HIS A 56 14.33 11.11 -3.58
CA HIS A 56 13.84 12.45 -3.88
C HIS A 56 12.45 12.47 -4.52
N SER A 57 11.71 11.37 -4.43
CA SER A 57 10.34 11.25 -4.90
C SER A 57 9.38 11.04 -3.74
N GLU A 58 8.07 11.12 -4.04
CA GLU A 58 7.01 11.15 -3.06
C GLU A 58 6.02 10.01 -3.28
N ALA A 59 5.66 9.33 -2.20
CA ALA A 59 4.54 8.40 -2.13
C ALA A 59 3.43 9.02 -1.28
N PHE A 60 2.20 8.54 -1.44
CA PHE A 60 1.03 9.10 -0.78
C PHE A 60 0.23 8.02 -0.07
N ILE A 61 -0.32 8.38 1.10
CA ILE A 61 -1.33 7.60 1.80
C ILE A 61 -2.54 8.48 2.03
N GLU A 62 -3.71 8.00 1.66
CA GLU A 62 -4.98 8.65 1.96
C GLU A 62 -5.83 7.72 2.82
N LEU A 63 -6.41 8.27 3.88
CA LEU A 63 -7.27 7.56 4.82
C LEU A 63 -8.64 8.21 4.84
N SER A 64 -9.70 7.40 4.65
CA SER A 64 -11.08 7.85 4.77
C SER A 64 -11.94 6.70 5.29
N ASN A 65 -13.20 6.98 5.57
CA ASN A 65 -14.18 5.97 5.95
C ASN A 65 -15.27 5.85 4.88
N ARG A 66 -15.77 4.64 4.72
CA ARG A 66 -16.89 4.33 3.84
C ARG A 66 -17.85 3.43 4.60
N GLY A 67 -18.88 4.04 5.22
CA GLY A 67 -19.78 3.30 6.10
C GLY A 67 -19.03 2.75 7.31
N GLU A 68 -19.14 1.46 7.53
CA GLU A 68 -18.47 0.77 8.64
C GLU A 68 -17.08 0.26 8.28
N GLN A 69 -16.57 0.62 7.12
CA GLN A 69 -15.25 0.24 6.65
C GLN A 69 -14.34 1.45 6.51
N SER A 70 -13.05 1.21 6.69
CA SER A 70 -12.02 2.20 6.41
C SER A 70 -11.43 1.98 5.03
N VAL A 71 -11.05 3.07 4.36
CA VAL A 71 -10.44 3.05 3.03
C VAL A 71 -9.03 3.60 3.14
N PHE A 72 -8.06 2.78 2.76
CA PHE A 72 -6.65 3.16 2.70
C PHE A 72 -6.21 3.13 1.25
N THR A 73 -5.75 4.27 0.74
CA THR A 73 -5.22 4.38 -0.61
C THR A 73 -3.74 4.67 -0.51
N ILE A 74 -2.91 3.80 -1.04
CA ILE A 74 -1.45 3.93 -1.01
C ILE A 74 -0.96 4.00 -2.45
N MET A 75 -0.21 5.05 -2.78
CA MET A 75 0.24 5.33 -4.14
C MET A 75 1.73 5.61 -4.17
N ASN A 76 2.41 5.10 -5.19
CA ASN A 76 3.82 5.42 -5.43
C ASN A 76 4.06 5.60 -6.93
N PRO A 77 5.07 6.41 -7.30
CA PRO A 77 5.46 6.53 -8.70
C PRO A 77 5.82 5.17 -9.29
N SER A 78 5.38 4.91 -10.50
CA SER A 78 5.57 3.63 -11.16
C SER A 78 5.46 3.80 -12.67
N PRO A 79 6.21 3.02 -13.47
CA PRO A 79 5.84 2.84 -14.86
C PRO A 79 4.42 2.29 -14.94
N VAL A 80 3.73 2.56 -16.05
CA VAL A 80 2.38 2.03 -16.26
C VAL A 80 2.42 0.51 -16.19
N ILE A 81 1.58 -0.05 -15.32
CA ILE A 81 1.45 -1.51 -15.17
C ILE A 81 0.38 -2.00 -16.14
N SER A 82 0.67 -3.05 -16.91
CA SER A 82 -0.29 -3.61 -17.86
C SER A 82 -1.50 -4.22 -17.13
N ASP A 83 -2.64 -4.26 -17.81
CA ASP A 83 -3.85 -4.89 -17.27
C ASP A 83 -3.62 -6.35 -16.90
N THR A 84 -2.83 -7.07 -17.69
CA THR A 84 -2.47 -8.46 -17.41
C THR A 84 -1.68 -8.57 -16.10
N SER A 85 -0.71 -7.68 -15.88
CA SER A 85 0.07 -7.63 -14.64
C SER A 85 -0.79 -7.24 -13.44
N ILE A 86 -1.69 -6.28 -13.61
CA ILE A 86 -2.61 -5.86 -12.54
C ILE A 86 -3.48 -7.03 -12.09
N LYS A 87 -3.99 -7.83 -13.02
CA LYS A 87 -4.79 -9.02 -12.69
C LYS A 87 -4.03 -10.06 -11.86
N LYS A 88 -2.71 -10.10 -12.00
CA LYS A 88 -1.85 -11.08 -11.33
C LYS A 88 -1.13 -10.54 -10.10
N ILE A 89 -1.28 -9.25 -9.80
CA ILE A 89 -0.44 -8.55 -8.83
C ILE A 89 -0.55 -9.12 -7.41
N PHE A 90 -1.68 -9.76 -7.09
CA PHE A 90 -1.91 -10.39 -5.80
C PHE A 90 -1.65 -11.90 -5.81
N SER A 91 -1.11 -12.43 -6.90
CA SER A 91 -0.76 -13.84 -7.02
C SER A 91 0.61 -14.12 -6.38
N ASP A 92 0.80 -15.34 -5.87
CA ASP A 92 2.06 -15.76 -5.29
C ASP A 92 3.21 -15.65 -6.29
N GLY A 93 4.33 -15.11 -5.83
CA GLY A 93 5.54 -15.01 -6.62
C GLY A 93 5.53 -13.94 -7.69
N PHE A 94 4.40 -13.25 -7.93
CA PHE A 94 4.38 -12.15 -8.88
C PHE A 94 5.15 -10.95 -8.36
N SER A 95 6.08 -10.43 -9.16
CA SER A 95 6.79 -9.19 -8.85
C SER A 95 7.39 -8.59 -10.12
N THR A 96 7.34 -7.25 -10.19
CA THR A 96 8.07 -6.46 -11.19
C THR A 96 9.42 -5.98 -10.65
N LYS A 97 9.75 -6.33 -9.41
CA LYS A 97 10.98 -5.93 -8.71
C LYS A 97 11.90 -7.12 -8.58
N LYS A 98 13.21 -6.83 -8.52
CA LYS A 98 14.23 -7.83 -8.19
C LYS A 98 14.72 -7.59 -6.77
N ARG A 99 14.82 -8.63 -5.98
CA ARG A 99 15.44 -8.60 -4.66
C ARG A 99 16.89 -9.07 -4.73
N ASN A 100 17.76 -8.36 -4.03
CA ASN A 100 19.18 -8.70 -3.96
C ASN A 100 19.49 -9.64 -2.80
N ASP A 101 18.54 -9.90 -1.91
CA ASP A 101 18.73 -10.71 -0.71
C ASP A 101 18.32 -12.19 -0.90
N GLY A 102 17.95 -12.58 -2.12
CA GLY A 102 17.52 -13.94 -2.44
C GLY A 102 16.11 -14.30 -1.96
N ARG A 103 15.38 -13.39 -1.35
CA ARG A 103 14.01 -13.63 -0.91
C ARG A 103 13.02 -13.46 -2.06
N PRO A 104 11.96 -14.28 -2.13
CA PRO A 104 10.94 -14.09 -3.16
C PRO A 104 10.15 -12.81 -2.95
N HIS A 105 9.86 -12.08 -4.03
CA HIS A 105 8.90 -10.98 -4.06
C HIS A 105 7.51 -11.50 -4.37
N GLY A 106 6.47 -10.69 -4.06
CA GLY A 106 5.09 -10.98 -4.40
C GLY A 106 4.35 -11.81 -3.34
N ILE A 107 5.05 -12.36 -2.34
CA ILE A 107 4.42 -13.11 -1.25
C ILE A 107 3.62 -12.17 -0.35
N GLY A 108 4.11 -10.96 -0.11
CA GLY A 108 3.43 -9.97 0.74
C GLY A 108 2.05 -9.60 0.20
N LEU A 109 1.93 -9.32 -1.10
CA LEU A 109 0.65 -8.94 -1.70
C LEU A 109 -0.34 -10.11 -1.74
N SER A 110 0.11 -11.34 -2.00
CA SER A 110 -0.77 -12.50 -1.97
C SER A 110 -1.25 -12.80 -0.54
N ARG A 111 -0.37 -12.64 0.45
CA ARG A 111 -0.72 -12.76 1.87
C ARG A 111 -1.75 -11.70 2.27
N LEU A 112 -1.53 -10.46 1.84
CA LEU A 112 -2.48 -9.36 2.05
C LEU A 112 -3.85 -9.72 1.48
N SER A 113 -3.90 -10.21 0.26
CA SER A 113 -5.15 -10.62 -0.39
C SER A 113 -5.90 -11.67 0.42
N GLY A 114 -5.18 -12.65 0.99
CA GLY A 114 -5.75 -13.66 1.87
C GLY A 114 -6.32 -13.08 3.15
N MET A 115 -5.58 -12.19 3.80
CA MET A 115 -6.03 -11.49 5.02
C MET A 115 -7.28 -10.66 4.75
N VAL A 116 -7.28 -9.89 3.66
CA VAL A 116 -8.41 -9.04 3.27
C VAL A 116 -9.67 -9.89 3.05
N ARG A 117 -9.52 -11.03 2.39
CA ARG A 117 -10.63 -11.95 2.16
C ARG A 117 -11.22 -12.47 3.47
N THR A 118 -10.38 -12.80 4.45
CA THR A 118 -10.81 -13.24 5.78
C THR A 118 -11.72 -12.22 6.46
N TYR A 119 -11.44 -10.93 6.28
CA TYR A 119 -12.24 -9.83 6.82
C TYR A 119 -13.36 -9.37 5.88
N LYS A 120 -13.58 -10.06 4.77
CA LYS A 120 -14.60 -9.71 3.76
C LYS A 120 -14.42 -8.29 3.21
N GLY A 121 -13.17 -7.84 3.14
CA GLY A 121 -12.80 -6.56 2.56
C GLY A 121 -12.48 -6.68 1.07
N SER A 122 -11.90 -5.63 0.53
CA SER A 122 -11.41 -5.62 -0.85
C SER A 122 -10.06 -4.95 -0.96
N ILE A 123 -9.28 -5.37 -1.94
CA ILE A 123 -8.01 -4.76 -2.31
C ILE A 123 -7.92 -4.72 -3.83
N ASP A 124 -7.65 -3.54 -4.36
CA ASP A 124 -7.54 -3.29 -5.79
C ASP A 124 -6.24 -2.57 -6.11
N ALA A 125 -5.78 -2.73 -7.34
CA ALA A 125 -4.64 -2.00 -7.89
C ALA A 125 -5.04 -1.34 -9.20
N SER A 126 -4.56 -0.12 -9.42
CA SER A 126 -4.83 0.62 -10.66
C SER A 126 -3.69 1.59 -10.97
N ASN A 127 -3.57 1.96 -12.24
CA ASN A 127 -2.72 3.07 -12.63
C ASN A 127 -3.46 4.38 -12.44
N ARG A 128 -2.74 5.41 -12.03
CA ARG A 128 -3.29 6.77 -11.89
C ARG A 128 -2.26 7.79 -12.34
N ASP A 129 -2.64 8.65 -13.28
CA ASP A 129 -1.80 9.76 -13.70
C ASP A 129 -2.02 10.95 -12.75
N ILE A 130 -0.93 11.48 -12.19
CA ILE A 130 -0.95 12.69 -11.38
C ILE A 130 0.10 13.64 -11.95
N ASP A 131 -0.36 14.72 -12.56
CA ASP A 131 0.50 15.74 -13.14
C ASP A 131 1.56 15.17 -14.12
N GLY A 132 1.17 14.20 -14.94
CA GLY A 132 2.03 13.60 -15.95
C GLY A 132 2.91 12.45 -15.44
N THR A 133 2.86 12.13 -14.16
CA THR A 133 3.57 10.99 -13.58
C THR A 133 2.58 9.87 -13.28
N ASN A 134 2.88 8.65 -13.73
CA ASN A 134 2.06 7.51 -13.41
C ASN A 134 2.36 7.00 -12.00
N TYR A 135 1.30 6.72 -11.26
CA TYR A 135 1.34 6.10 -9.95
C TYR A 135 0.62 4.77 -9.99
N ILE A 136 1.17 3.76 -9.32
CA ILE A 136 0.39 2.58 -8.97
C ILE A 136 -0.37 2.88 -7.69
N CYS A 137 -1.66 2.62 -7.70
CA CYS A 137 -2.57 2.94 -6.61
C CYS A 137 -3.16 1.65 -6.06
N PHE A 138 -2.92 1.38 -4.78
CA PHE A 138 -3.54 0.27 -4.06
C PHE A 138 -4.64 0.82 -3.17
N ARG A 139 -5.82 0.26 -3.26
CA ARG A 139 -6.98 0.68 -2.48
C ARG A 139 -7.48 -0.47 -1.63
N LEU A 140 -7.30 -0.35 -0.33
CA LEU A 140 -7.72 -1.32 0.68
C LEU A 140 -8.99 -0.83 1.36
N ILE A 141 -10.04 -1.63 1.35
CA ILE A 141 -11.32 -1.35 2.02
C ILE A 141 -11.59 -2.47 3.02
N VAL A 142 -11.55 -2.16 4.29
CA VAL A 142 -11.74 -3.14 5.38
C VAL A 142 -12.50 -2.57 6.56
#